data_e4be57e729c037cc7a7c599993de7752
#
_entry.id   e4be57e729c037cc7a7c599993de7752
#
_cell.length_a   1.000
_cell.length_b   1.000
_cell.length_c   1.000
_cell.angle_alpha   90.00
_cell.angle_beta   90.00
_cell.angle_gamma   90.00
#
_symmetry.space_group_name_H-M   'P 1'
#
loop_
_entity.id
_entity.type
_entity.pdbx_description
1 polymer ?
#
loop_
_entity_poly.entity_id
_entity_poly.type
_entity_poly.pdbx_seq_one_letter_code
_entity_poly.pdbx_strand_id
1 'polypeptide(L)'
;MGKNCLAPKMRIDWWLTGLCSARAFSQVVTMTYAAALPVLQKEWNMSAAQAGAISSGFQIGYGVSLLFVSTLADRFGAKRLYLGSMFTGALFAATFALYAKSYLSALILYTLVALFIGGSYTTGLMILADRYPVPRRGMATGFYIASSSLGYVLSLVLSGISLPMGGYQLSFIVTCLATILGAAFSWVTLLKTSIPITPRQSQQSFRKEVVSNKPARLLISAYTCHCWELLGMWAWTPAFLTACLVQRGEAGLDAAGLGAYLVASFHMAGIAASFSMGWLSDRLGRTGVIMVLAGISTLCSLAFGWSMAWPFWLVMALGYLYAFMALGDSPVLSVALTEVVTPSYLGSAFGIRSMLGFGAGAVSPVVFGAILDWTNPGHQIYTSWGWAFVSLGIPGFGAVWAAHRLSQLHVR
;
A
#
# COMPACT_ATOMS: atom_id res chain seq x y z
N MET A 1 -16.76 12.37 48.47
CA MET A 1 -15.47 12.95 48.04
C MET A 1 -15.18 12.44 46.64
N GLY A 2 -15.58 13.22 45.63
CA GLY A 2 -15.38 12.88 44.21
C GLY A 2 -13.94 13.18 43.78
N LYS A 3 -13.21 12.14 43.38
CA LYS A 3 -11.96 12.34 42.66
C LYS A 3 -12.30 12.67 41.21
N ASN A 4 -12.16 13.95 40.83
CA ASN A 4 -12.14 14.40 39.46
C ASN A 4 -11.01 13.68 38.75
N CYS A 5 -11.30 12.62 37.99
CA CYS A 5 -10.42 12.08 36.97
C CYS A 5 -10.39 13.08 35.82
N LEU A 6 -9.59 14.14 35.95
CA LEU A 6 -9.17 14.95 34.82
C LEU A 6 -8.45 14.03 33.86
N ALA A 7 -9.01 13.85 32.66
CA ALA A 7 -8.34 13.12 31.56
C ALA A 7 -6.91 13.69 31.40
N PRO A 8 -5.87 12.85 31.30
CA PRO A 8 -4.51 13.35 31.16
C PRO A 8 -4.44 14.19 29.89
N LYS A 9 -4.01 15.46 30.03
CA LYS A 9 -3.72 16.33 28.88
C LYS A 9 -2.84 15.54 27.92
N MET A 10 -3.34 15.22 26.72
CA MET A 10 -2.56 14.60 25.66
C MET A 10 -1.38 15.51 25.31
N ARG A 11 -0.20 15.20 25.84
CA ARG A 11 1.03 15.85 25.40
C ARG A 11 1.42 15.29 24.05
N ILE A 12 1.64 16.16 23.06
CA ILE A 12 2.14 15.76 21.73
C ILE A 12 3.48 15.06 21.93
N ASP A 13 3.57 13.82 21.44
CA ASP A 13 4.83 13.09 21.42
C ASP A 13 5.60 13.49 20.14
N TRP A 14 6.42 14.51 20.25
CA TRP A 14 7.20 15.08 19.14
C TRP A 14 8.12 14.05 18.48
N TRP A 15 8.59 13.06 19.23
CA TRP A 15 9.41 12.02 18.67
C TRP A 15 8.59 11.07 17.76
N LEU A 16 7.42 10.64 18.21
CA LEU A 16 6.50 9.85 17.40
C LEU A 16 6.04 10.64 16.18
N THR A 17 5.67 11.90 16.37
CA THR A 17 5.30 12.80 15.26
C THR A 17 6.43 12.91 14.24
N GLY A 18 7.67 13.09 14.66
CA GLY A 18 8.84 13.14 13.78
C GLY A 18 9.04 11.84 12.98
N LEU A 19 8.90 10.67 13.64
CA LEU A 19 9.03 9.38 12.96
C LEU A 19 7.88 9.12 11.98
N CYS A 20 6.65 9.50 12.35
CA CYS A 20 5.47 9.42 11.48
C CYS A 20 5.59 10.37 10.27
N SER A 21 6.07 11.60 10.48
CA SER A 21 6.36 12.54 9.39
C SER A 21 7.43 12.00 8.45
N ALA A 22 8.51 11.46 8.99
CA ALA A 22 9.54 10.80 8.20
C ALA A 22 8.96 9.68 7.33
N ARG A 23 8.07 8.87 7.91
CA ARG A 23 7.39 7.80 7.18
C ARG A 23 6.45 8.35 6.10
N ALA A 24 5.62 9.34 6.41
CA ALA A 24 4.70 9.93 5.44
C ALA A 24 5.47 10.50 4.25
N PHE A 25 6.49 11.32 4.49
CA PHE A 25 7.30 11.92 3.44
C PHE A 25 8.07 10.89 2.60
N SER A 26 8.57 9.80 3.20
CA SER A 26 9.23 8.74 2.44
C SER A 26 8.28 7.99 1.51
N GLN A 27 6.98 7.93 1.82
CA GLN A 27 5.99 7.25 0.99
C GLN A 27 5.43 8.13 -0.14
N VAL A 28 5.79 9.40 -0.19
CA VAL A 28 5.32 10.31 -1.24
C VAL A 28 5.75 9.86 -2.65
N VAL A 29 6.87 9.19 -2.80
CA VAL A 29 7.30 8.66 -4.12
C VAL A 29 6.46 7.45 -4.59
N THR A 30 5.68 6.82 -3.71
CA THR A 30 5.05 5.50 -3.98
C THR A 30 3.95 5.55 -5.04
N MET A 31 3.13 6.61 -5.09
CA MET A 31 2.00 6.70 -6.01
C MET A 31 2.26 7.63 -7.21
N THR A 32 3.43 8.28 -7.26
CA THR A 32 3.75 9.25 -8.32
C THR A 32 3.79 8.61 -9.71
N TYR A 33 4.30 7.37 -9.82
CA TYR A 33 4.30 6.64 -11.08
C TYR A 33 2.88 6.31 -11.54
N ALA A 34 2.03 5.80 -10.65
CA ALA A 34 0.65 5.48 -10.97
C ALA A 34 -0.15 6.72 -11.42
N ALA A 35 0.09 7.88 -10.78
CA ALA A 35 -0.52 9.15 -11.18
C ALA A 35 -0.06 9.61 -12.59
N ALA A 36 1.23 9.44 -12.90
CA ALA A 36 1.82 9.84 -14.18
C ALA A 36 1.64 8.78 -15.27
N LEU A 37 1.22 7.56 -14.95
CA LEU A 37 1.16 6.42 -15.86
C LEU A 37 0.49 6.72 -17.20
N PRO A 38 -0.67 7.38 -17.29
CA PRO A 38 -1.33 7.67 -18.57
C PRO A 38 -0.48 8.56 -19.49
N VAL A 39 0.26 9.50 -18.91
CA VAL A 39 1.17 10.40 -19.61
C VAL A 39 2.41 9.63 -20.09
N LEU A 40 2.98 8.81 -19.21
CA LEU A 40 4.19 8.03 -19.47
C LEU A 40 3.97 6.96 -20.55
N GLN A 41 2.79 6.29 -20.54
CA GLN A 41 2.46 5.33 -21.58
C GLN A 41 2.56 5.94 -22.97
N LYS A 42 2.02 7.13 -23.16
CA LYS A 42 2.07 7.85 -24.43
C LYS A 42 3.48 8.34 -24.76
N GLU A 43 4.18 8.93 -23.79
CA GLU A 43 5.48 9.55 -24.01
C GLU A 43 6.60 8.54 -24.24
N TRP A 44 6.56 7.42 -23.54
CA TRP A 44 7.56 6.35 -23.67
C TRP A 44 7.09 5.21 -24.59
N ASN A 45 5.96 5.39 -25.28
CA ASN A 45 5.37 4.41 -26.21
C ASN A 45 5.30 3.00 -25.60
N MET A 46 4.79 2.91 -24.36
CA MET A 46 4.68 1.67 -23.62
C MET A 46 3.35 0.97 -23.85
N SER A 47 3.38 -0.37 -23.97
CA SER A 47 2.18 -1.17 -23.81
C SER A 47 1.65 -1.09 -22.36
N ALA A 48 0.39 -1.44 -22.12
CA ALA A 48 -0.15 -1.48 -20.76
C ALA A 48 0.56 -2.55 -19.92
N ALA A 49 0.93 -3.69 -20.50
CA ALA A 49 1.73 -4.70 -19.83
C ALA A 49 3.09 -4.16 -19.34
N GLN A 50 3.79 -3.37 -20.19
CA GLN A 50 5.04 -2.70 -19.81
C GLN A 50 4.81 -1.67 -18.70
N ALA A 51 3.75 -0.88 -18.78
CA ALA A 51 3.41 0.08 -17.74
C ALA A 51 3.09 -0.62 -16.40
N GLY A 52 2.33 -1.71 -16.45
CA GLY A 52 2.09 -2.57 -15.28
C GLY A 52 3.37 -3.16 -14.68
N ALA A 53 4.34 -3.54 -15.55
CA ALA A 53 5.62 -4.12 -15.10
C ALA A 53 6.45 -3.15 -14.24
N ILE A 54 6.40 -1.84 -14.48
CA ILE A 54 7.08 -0.85 -13.63
C ILE A 54 6.45 -0.83 -12.22
N SER A 55 5.12 -0.84 -12.13
CA SER A 55 4.42 -0.97 -10.85
C SER A 55 4.75 -2.29 -10.14
N SER A 56 4.82 -3.39 -10.89
CA SER A 56 5.20 -4.71 -10.39
C SER A 56 6.64 -4.73 -9.87
N GLY A 57 7.57 -4.10 -10.57
CA GLY A 57 8.96 -3.93 -10.12
C GLY A 57 9.04 -3.24 -8.76
N PHE A 58 8.25 -2.19 -8.54
CA PHE A 58 8.15 -1.53 -7.25
C PHE A 58 7.67 -2.50 -6.16
N GLN A 59 6.61 -3.28 -6.39
CA GLN A 59 6.09 -4.23 -5.40
C GLN A 59 7.08 -5.36 -5.10
N ILE A 60 7.81 -5.85 -6.11
CA ILE A 60 8.88 -6.83 -5.93
C ILE A 60 10.00 -6.25 -5.07
N GLY A 61 10.51 -5.06 -5.41
CA GLY A 61 11.56 -4.40 -4.65
C GLY A 61 11.16 -4.19 -3.19
N TYR A 62 9.94 -3.72 -2.97
CA TYR A 62 9.40 -3.51 -1.62
C TYR A 62 9.28 -4.83 -0.84
N GLY A 63 8.70 -5.87 -1.44
CA GLY A 63 8.56 -7.21 -0.84
C GLY A 63 9.90 -7.85 -0.48
N VAL A 64 10.88 -7.76 -1.39
CA VAL A 64 12.26 -8.24 -1.16
C VAL A 64 12.88 -7.51 0.04
N SER A 65 12.70 -6.19 0.11
CA SER A 65 13.20 -5.38 1.23
C SER A 65 12.63 -5.83 2.57
N LEU A 66 11.32 -6.11 2.64
CA LEU A 66 10.68 -6.58 3.88
C LEU A 66 11.29 -7.88 4.40
N LEU A 67 11.71 -8.77 3.50
CA LEU A 67 12.33 -10.06 3.87
C LEU A 67 13.75 -9.88 4.39
N PHE A 68 14.59 -9.19 3.62
CA PHE A 68 16.03 -9.12 3.90
C PHE A 68 16.37 -8.11 4.98
N VAL A 69 15.74 -6.93 4.99
CA VAL A 69 16.09 -5.88 5.94
C VAL A 69 15.69 -6.24 7.36
N SER A 70 14.61 -7.01 7.57
CA SER A 70 14.24 -7.48 8.91
C SER A 70 15.29 -8.41 9.52
N THR A 71 15.84 -9.34 8.74
CA THR A 71 16.91 -10.25 9.20
C THR A 71 18.24 -9.54 9.42
N LEU A 72 18.56 -8.57 8.57
CA LEU A 72 19.74 -7.73 8.75
C LEU A 72 19.62 -6.82 9.98
N ALA A 73 18.40 -6.38 10.34
CA ALA A 73 18.18 -5.54 11.50
C ALA A 73 18.48 -6.23 12.82
N ASP A 74 18.29 -7.54 12.90
CA ASP A 74 18.65 -8.33 14.08
C ASP A 74 20.19 -8.38 14.29
N ARG A 75 20.98 -8.24 13.19
CA ARG A 75 22.45 -8.28 13.24
C ARG A 75 23.07 -6.89 13.36
N PHE A 76 22.59 -5.90 12.61
CA PHE A 76 23.22 -4.58 12.50
C PHE A 76 22.48 -3.50 13.30
N GLY A 77 21.31 -3.80 13.86
CA GLY A 77 20.48 -2.90 14.63
C GLY A 77 19.45 -2.13 13.77
N ALA A 78 18.23 -2.07 14.26
CA ALA A 78 17.09 -1.48 13.55
C ALA A 78 17.32 -0.01 13.17
N LYS A 79 17.91 0.81 14.04
CA LYS A 79 18.18 2.24 13.79
C LYS A 79 19.11 2.46 12.59
N ARG A 80 20.22 1.69 12.52
CA ARG A 80 21.20 1.84 11.43
C ARG A 80 20.58 1.48 10.09
N LEU A 81 19.84 0.37 10.04
CA LEU A 81 19.18 -0.06 8.81
C LEU A 81 18.01 0.85 8.42
N TYR A 82 17.26 1.38 9.40
CA TYR A 82 16.23 2.38 9.15
C TYR A 82 16.81 3.61 8.44
N LEU A 83 17.84 4.22 9.04
CA LEU A 83 18.50 5.40 8.47
C LEU A 83 19.17 5.08 7.13
N GLY A 84 19.87 3.95 7.03
CA GLY A 84 20.43 3.47 5.76
C GLY A 84 19.37 3.37 4.67
N SER A 85 18.24 2.72 4.95
CA SER A 85 17.10 2.60 4.03
C SER A 85 16.53 3.95 3.62
N MET A 86 16.39 4.89 4.56
CA MET A 86 15.85 6.22 4.27
C MET A 86 16.79 7.04 3.37
N PHE A 87 18.10 7.04 3.63
CA PHE A 87 19.06 7.79 2.83
C PHE A 87 19.30 7.16 1.46
N THR A 88 19.46 5.84 1.38
CA THR A 88 19.61 5.16 0.08
C THR A 88 18.32 5.22 -0.72
N GLY A 89 17.15 5.12 -0.08
CA GLY A 89 15.86 5.31 -0.72
C GLY A 89 15.71 6.73 -1.30
N ALA A 90 16.10 7.77 -0.56
CA ALA A 90 16.11 9.15 -1.05
C ALA A 90 17.07 9.35 -2.23
N LEU A 91 18.26 8.72 -2.18
CA LEU A 91 19.23 8.75 -3.28
C LEU A 91 18.64 8.12 -4.55
N PHE A 92 18.02 6.93 -4.44
CA PHE A 92 17.42 6.29 -5.61
C PHE A 92 16.15 7.01 -6.07
N ALA A 93 15.39 7.68 -5.19
CA ALA A 93 14.29 8.54 -5.59
C ALA A 93 14.80 9.75 -6.40
N ALA A 94 15.93 10.35 -6.01
CA ALA A 94 16.58 11.42 -6.78
C ALA A 94 17.07 10.90 -8.14
N THR A 95 17.70 9.73 -8.17
CA THR A 95 18.14 9.09 -9.41
C THR A 95 16.95 8.78 -10.33
N PHE A 96 15.85 8.28 -9.76
CA PHE A 96 14.61 8.04 -10.51
C PHE A 96 14.06 9.35 -11.10
N ALA A 97 13.95 10.40 -10.30
CA ALA A 97 13.43 11.69 -10.76
C ALA A 97 14.24 12.30 -11.91
N LEU A 98 15.57 12.12 -11.92
CA LEU A 98 16.45 12.71 -12.91
C LEU A 98 16.66 11.84 -14.16
N TYR A 99 16.66 10.52 -14.00
CA TYR A 99 17.09 9.58 -15.04
C TYR A 99 16.02 8.62 -15.54
N ALA A 100 14.80 8.60 -14.96
CA ALA A 100 13.70 7.81 -15.50
C ALA A 100 13.10 8.50 -16.73
N LYS A 101 13.66 8.18 -17.90
CA LYS A 101 13.28 8.77 -19.21
C LYS A 101 12.82 7.72 -20.22
N SER A 102 12.73 6.46 -19.82
CA SER A 102 12.31 5.34 -20.66
C SER A 102 11.74 4.22 -19.78
N TYR A 103 11.04 3.27 -20.41
CA TYR A 103 10.54 2.07 -19.76
C TYR A 103 11.60 1.37 -18.89
N LEU A 104 12.75 1.05 -19.49
CA LEU A 104 13.78 0.26 -18.79
C LEU A 104 14.41 1.02 -17.63
N SER A 105 14.72 2.32 -17.82
CA SER A 105 15.28 3.15 -16.75
C SER A 105 14.29 3.30 -15.58
N ALA A 106 13.01 3.50 -15.90
CA ALA A 106 11.97 3.59 -14.87
C ALA A 106 11.78 2.26 -14.14
N LEU A 107 11.71 1.14 -14.85
CA LEU A 107 11.58 -0.20 -14.25
C LEU A 107 12.69 -0.47 -13.23
N ILE A 108 13.94 -0.25 -13.63
CA ILE A 108 15.10 -0.49 -12.77
C ILE A 108 15.11 0.48 -11.59
N LEU A 109 15.03 1.78 -11.87
CA LEU A 109 15.18 2.80 -10.82
C LEU A 109 14.03 2.79 -9.83
N TYR A 110 12.79 2.59 -10.29
CA TYR A 110 11.64 2.54 -9.39
C TYR A 110 11.62 1.27 -8.53
N THR A 111 12.10 0.14 -9.07
CA THR A 111 12.34 -1.08 -8.28
C THR A 111 13.38 -0.85 -7.19
N LEU A 112 14.48 -0.13 -7.51
CA LEU A 112 15.52 0.20 -6.52
C LEU A 112 15.00 1.19 -5.46
N VAL A 113 14.20 2.19 -5.84
CA VAL A 113 13.52 3.06 -4.87
C VAL A 113 12.75 2.21 -3.85
N ALA A 114 11.93 1.28 -4.31
CA ALA A 114 11.10 0.44 -3.45
C ALA A 114 11.94 -0.50 -2.58
N LEU A 115 12.99 -1.09 -3.15
CA LEU A 115 13.92 -1.97 -2.44
C LEU A 115 14.54 -1.27 -1.23
N PHE A 116 14.93 -0.01 -1.38
CA PHE A 116 15.57 0.72 -0.29
C PHE A 116 14.56 1.35 0.67
N ILE A 117 13.48 1.97 0.20
CA ILE A 117 12.45 2.56 1.07
C ILE A 117 11.71 1.49 1.90
N GLY A 118 11.48 0.30 1.33
CA GLY A 118 10.77 -0.79 2.01
C GLY A 118 11.41 -1.19 3.34
N GLY A 119 12.73 -1.11 3.44
CA GLY A 119 13.46 -1.43 4.67
C GLY A 119 13.09 -0.54 5.86
N SER A 120 12.59 0.66 5.63
CA SER A 120 12.14 1.56 6.70
C SER A 120 10.88 1.07 7.41
N TYR A 121 10.05 0.22 6.79
CA TYR A 121 8.80 -0.24 7.38
C TYR A 121 9.03 -1.15 8.59
N THR A 122 9.68 -2.27 8.38
CA THR A 122 9.93 -3.26 9.45
C THR A 122 10.86 -2.72 10.53
N THR A 123 11.92 -2.03 10.15
CA THR A 123 12.85 -1.42 11.10
C THR A 123 12.21 -0.30 11.91
N GLY A 124 11.31 0.49 11.31
CA GLY A 124 10.51 1.49 12.04
C GLY A 124 9.59 0.86 13.09
N LEU A 125 8.94 -0.26 12.76
CA LEU A 125 8.12 -1.01 13.72
C LEU A 125 8.98 -1.58 14.86
N MET A 126 10.19 -2.06 14.57
CA MET A 126 11.14 -2.53 15.60
C MET A 126 11.55 -1.38 16.53
N ILE A 127 11.87 -0.22 16.00
CA ILE A 127 12.23 0.98 16.78
C ILE A 127 11.08 1.41 17.71
N LEU A 128 9.83 1.35 17.21
CA LEU A 128 8.65 1.64 18.03
C LEU A 128 8.44 0.60 19.13
N ALA A 129 8.63 -0.68 18.80
CA ALA A 129 8.49 -1.77 19.78
C ALA A 129 9.51 -1.68 20.92
N ASP A 130 10.73 -1.21 20.64
CA ASP A 130 11.77 -1.01 21.66
C ASP A 130 11.53 0.23 22.52
N ARG A 131 10.92 1.29 21.94
CA ARG A 131 10.71 2.55 22.65
C ARG A 131 9.44 2.59 23.48
N TYR A 132 8.35 1.98 22.99
CA TYR A 132 7.04 2.07 23.66
C TYR A 132 6.72 0.82 24.47
N PRO A 133 6.25 0.97 25.72
CA PRO A 133 5.76 -0.14 26.54
C PRO A 133 4.50 -0.73 25.89
N VAL A 134 4.23 -2.01 26.16
CA VAL A 134 3.12 -2.80 25.57
C VAL A 134 1.78 -2.03 25.48
N PRO A 135 1.31 -1.33 26.55
CA PRO A 135 0.01 -0.64 26.50
C PRO A 135 -0.07 0.53 25.51
N ARG A 136 1.06 1.15 25.13
CA ARG A 136 1.13 2.28 24.19
C ARG A 136 1.65 1.90 22.81
N ARG A 137 2.23 0.71 22.67
CA ARG A 137 2.85 0.23 21.44
C ARG A 137 1.85 0.14 20.29
N GLY A 138 0.64 -0.37 20.53
CA GLY A 138 -0.41 -0.49 19.53
C GLY A 138 -0.79 0.86 18.91
N MET A 139 -0.99 1.88 19.74
CA MET A 139 -1.29 3.24 19.29
C MET A 139 -0.14 3.82 18.44
N ALA A 140 1.10 3.73 18.91
CA ALA A 140 2.25 4.24 18.18
C ALA A 140 2.45 3.55 16.83
N THR A 141 2.28 2.22 16.79
CA THR A 141 2.31 1.42 15.56
C THR A 141 1.19 1.82 14.59
N GLY A 142 -0.03 2.02 15.11
CA GLY A 142 -1.17 2.48 14.32
C GLY A 142 -0.91 3.82 13.64
N PHE A 143 -0.39 4.82 14.37
CA PHE A 143 0.01 6.11 13.78
C PHE A 143 1.10 5.98 12.73
N TYR A 144 2.08 5.12 12.96
CA TYR A 144 3.17 4.90 12.00
C TYR A 144 2.68 4.25 10.70
N ILE A 145 1.75 3.29 10.78
CA ILE A 145 1.14 2.66 9.61
C ILE A 145 0.23 3.67 8.88
N ALA A 146 -0.59 4.41 9.60
CA ALA A 146 -1.46 5.44 9.04
C ALA A 146 -0.68 6.54 8.32
N SER A 147 0.53 6.87 8.78
CA SER A 147 1.39 7.84 8.10
C SER A 147 1.84 7.39 6.72
N SER A 148 1.90 6.07 6.44
CA SER A 148 2.12 5.58 5.08
C SER A 148 0.96 5.93 4.15
N SER A 149 -0.28 5.74 4.61
CA SER A 149 -1.47 6.10 3.84
C SER A 149 -1.55 7.62 3.58
N LEU A 150 -1.16 8.44 4.57
CA LEU A 150 -1.02 9.88 4.37
C LEU A 150 0.02 10.21 3.30
N GLY A 151 1.14 9.47 3.25
CA GLY A 151 2.15 9.61 2.20
C GLY A 151 1.60 9.31 0.81
N TYR A 152 0.73 8.31 0.65
CA TYR A 152 0.06 8.01 -0.62
C TYR A 152 -0.88 9.14 -1.07
N VAL A 153 -1.68 9.67 -0.14
CA VAL A 153 -2.53 10.83 -0.41
C VAL A 153 -1.69 12.03 -0.86
N LEU A 154 -0.62 12.36 -0.11
CA LEU A 154 0.29 13.44 -0.47
C LEU A 154 0.97 13.22 -1.82
N SER A 155 1.36 11.98 -2.14
CA SER A 155 1.92 11.62 -3.44
C SER A 155 0.96 11.98 -4.58
N LEU A 156 -0.29 11.57 -4.46
CA LEU A 156 -1.32 11.82 -5.47
C LEU A 156 -1.69 13.30 -5.58
N VAL A 157 -1.79 14.00 -4.44
CA VAL A 157 -2.06 15.45 -4.43
C VAL A 157 -0.93 16.23 -5.08
N LEU A 158 0.33 15.95 -4.70
CA LEU A 158 1.49 16.62 -5.29
C LEU A 158 1.65 16.30 -6.77
N SER A 159 1.38 15.05 -7.17
CA SER A 159 1.36 14.69 -8.59
C SER A 159 0.21 15.38 -9.33
N GLY A 160 -0.96 15.49 -8.72
CA GLY A 160 -2.11 16.20 -9.27
C GLY A 160 -1.82 17.67 -9.57
N ILE A 161 -1.05 18.34 -8.69
CA ILE A 161 -0.61 19.74 -8.90
C ILE A 161 0.46 19.81 -9.99
N SER A 162 1.46 18.95 -9.93
CA SER A 162 2.67 19.07 -10.74
C SER A 162 2.50 18.57 -12.18
N LEU A 163 1.63 17.60 -12.44
CA LEU A 163 1.39 17.07 -13.78
C LEU A 163 0.91 18.14 -14.78
N PRO A 164 -0.11 18.95 -14.49
CA PRO A 164 -0.53 20.03 -15.38
C PRO A 164 0.53 21.13 -15.55
N MET A 165 1.35 21.38 -14.52
CA MET A 165 2.32 22.47 -14.48
C MET A 165 3.63 22.18 -15.21
N GLY A 166 4.10 20.94 -15.20
CA GLY A 166 5.41 20.59 -15.75
C GLY A 166 5.57 19.10 -16.08
N GLY A 167 4.46 18.41 -16.33
CA GLY A 167 4.47 17.01 -16.73
C GLY A 167 5.00 16.06 -15.64
N TYR A 168 5.33 14.85 -16.09
CA TYR A 168 5.81 13.81 -15.16
C TYR A 168 7.17 14.15 -14.52
N GLN A 169 8.03 14.90 -15.23
CA GLN A 169 9.33 15.32 -14.73
C GLN A 169 9.19 16.16 -13.46
N LEU A 170 8.31 17.16 -13.48
CA LEU A 170 8.05 17.97 -12.29
C LEU A 170 7.43 17.13 -11.16
N SER A 171 6.51 16.22 -11.49
CA SER A 171 5.91 15.32 -10.50
C SER A 171 6.96 14.43 -9.82
N PHE A 172 7.88 13.86 -10.55
CA PHE A 172 8.96 13.05 -10.01
C PHE A 172 9.92 13.86 -9.15
N ILE A 173 10.27 15.08 -9.56
CA ILE A 173 11.13 15.98 -8.77
C ILE A 173 10.47 16.36 -7.45
N VAL A 174 9.20 16.79 -7.47
CA VAL A 174 8.48 17.22 -6.26
C VAL A 174 8.33 16.07 -5.27
N THR A 175 7.98 14.88 -5.74
CA THR A 175 7.84 13.69 -4.88
C THR A 175 9.18 13.18 -4.36
N CYS A 176 10.24 13.31 -5.15
CA CYS A 176 11.61 13.04 -4.71
C CYS A 176 12.05 14.00 -3.58
N LEU A 177 11.81 15.30 -3.73
CA LEU A 177 12.14 16.28 -2.70
C LEU A 177 11.43 15.96 -1.38
N ALA A 178 10.16 15.55 -1.44
CA ALA A 178 9.45 15.09 -0.25
C ALA A 178 10.13 13.86 0.39
N THR A 179 10.59 12.91 -0.42
CA THR A 179 11.31 11.72 0.09
C THR A 179 12.64 12.08 0.76
N ILE A 180 13.36 13.06 0.22
CA ILE A 180 14.60 13.61 0.83
C ILE A 180 14.28 14.27 2.17
N LEU A 181 13.19 15.04 2.27
CA LEU A 181 12.71 15.59 3.54
C LEU A 181 12.39 14.49 4.55
N GLY A 182 11.81 13.37 4.10
CA GLY A 182 11.57 12.19 4.94
C GLY A 182 12.86 11.63 5.54
N ALA A 183 13.93 11.55 4.76
CA ALA A 183 15.25 11.12 5.26
C ALA A 183 15.83 12.12 6.29
N ALA A 184 15.68 13.43 6.05
CA ALA A 184 16.10 14.47 6.99
C ALA A 184 15.32 14.40 8.31
N PHE A 185 13.99 14.26 8.27
CA PHE A 185 13.16 14.06 9.47
C PHE A 185 13.57 12.80 10.24
N SER A 186 13.88 11.71 9.53
CA SER A 186 14.37 10.48 10.14
C SER A 186 15.66 10.69 10.93
N TRP A 187 16.61 11.38 10.31
CA TRP A 187 17.89 11.70 10.91
C TRP A 187 17.72 12.51 12.19
N VAL A 188 17.02 13.64 12.10
CA VAL A 188 16.79 14.54 13.24
C VAL A 188 16.08 13.82 14.39
N THR A 189 15.03 13.06 14.09
CA THR A 189 14.23 12.33 15.09
C THR A 189 15.06 11.26 15.81
N LEU A 190 15.94 10.56 15.09
CA LEU A 190 16.70 9.44 15.65
C LEU A 190 18.11 9.82 16.15
N LEU A 191 18.55 11.08 15.96
CA LEU A 191 19.89 11.52 16.38
C LEU A 191 20.26 11.09 17.80
N LYS A 192 19.38 11.42 18.76
CA LYS A 192 19.61 11.18 20.20
C LYS A 192 18.97 9.87 20.70
N THR A 193 18.46 9.02 19.79
CA THR A 193 17.81 7.77 20.18
C THR A 193 18.81 6.65 20.23
N SER A 194 19.05 6.08 21.41
CA SER A 194 19.79 4.83 21.57
C SER A 194 18.83 3.65 21.46
N ILE A 195 19.13 2.69 20.57
CA ILE A 195 18.33 1.49 20.39
C ILE A 195 19.27 0.29 20.53
N PRO A 196 19.05 -0.55 21.57
CA PRO A 196 19.87 -1.73 21.78
C PRO A 196 19.64 -2.74 20.64
N ILE A 197 20.66 -3.51 20.32
CA ILE A 197 20.53 -4.69 19.45
C ILE A 197 20.05 -5.82 20.35
N THR A 198 18.79 -6.22 20.15
CA THR A 198 18.18 -7.33 20.91
C THR A 198 18.15 -8.55 19.99
N PRO A 199 18.99 -9.56 20.20
CA PRO A 199 18.95 -10.79 19.42
C PRO A 199 17.61 -11.50 19.63
N ARG A 200 16.92 -11.84 18.53
CA ARG A 200 15.71 -12.67 18.60
C ARG A 200 16.10 -14.14 18.74
N GLN A 201 15.54 -14.81 19.71
CA GLN A 201 15.71 -16.26 19.85
C GLN A 201 14.98 -16.96 18.70
N SER A 202 15.71 -17.79 17.94
CA SER A 202 15.13 -18.72 16.97
C SER A 202 14.36 -19.81 17.69
N GLN A 203 13.09 -19.99 17.40
CA GLN A 203 12.26 -21.04 18.00
C GLN A 203 11.94 -22.15 17.01
N GLN A 204 11.97 -23.38 17.50
CA GLN A 204 12.00 -24.62 16.73
C GLN A 204 10.68 -25.07 16.07
N SER A 205 9.58 -24.35 16.20
CA SER A 205 8.25 -24.88 15.80
C SER A 205 7.47 -24.01 14.78
N PHE A 206 8.18 -23.19 13.99
CA PHE A 206 7.60 -22.35 12.94
C PHE A 206 6.62 -23.11 11.99
N ARG A 207 7.02 -24.32 11.57
CA ARG A 207 6.20 -25.12 10.65
C ARG A 207 4.84 -25.46 11.24
N LYS A 208 4.76 -25.77 12.56
CA LYS A 208 3.52 -26.12 13.24
C LYS A 208 2.62 -24.91 13.44
N GLU A 209 3.19 -23.81 13.88
CA GLU A 209 2.45 -22.58 14.27
C GLU A 209 1.94 -21.76 13.09
N VAL A 210 2.60 -21.81 11.94
CA VAL A 210 2.22 -21.00 10.78
C VAL A 210 1.82 -21.89 9.60
N VAL A 211 2.71 -22.81 9.15
CA VAL A 211 2.48 -23.56 7.93
C VAL A 211 1.39 -24.64 8.10
N SER A 212 1.33 -25.31 9.25
CA SER A 212 0.32 -26.36 9.53
C SER A 212 -0.93 -25.79 10.20
N ASN A 213 -0.92 -24.52 10.65
CA ASN A 213 -2.06 -23.84 11.27
C ASN A 213 -3.10 -23.48 10.20
N LYS A 214 -4.22 -24.23 10.17
CA LYS A 214 -5.27 -24.06 9.16
C LYS A 214 -5.91 -22.68 9.18
N PRO A 215 -6.32 -22.10 10.33
CA PRO A 215 -6.77 -20.70 10.42
C PRO A 215 -5.77 -19.69 9.85
N ALA A 216 -4.49 -19.79 10.24
CA ALA A 216 -3.44 -18.88 9.75
C ALA A 216 -3.29 -18.97 8.23
N ARG A 217 -3.30 -20.18 7.65
CA ARG A 217 -3.23 -20.36 6.19
C ARG A 217 -4.41 -19.72 5.46
N LEU A 218 -5.64 -19.88 5.98
CA LEU A 218 -6.83 -19.29 5.39
C LEU A 218 -6.75 -17.75 5.41
N LEU A 219 -6.31 -17.15 6.51
CA LEU A 219 -6.11 -15.70 6.62
C LEU A 219 -4.99 -15.20 5.70
N ILE A 220 -3.88 -15.93 5.60
CA ILE A 220 -2.78 -15.61 4.69
C ILE A 220 -3.26 -15.69 3.24
N SER A 221 -4.04 -16.71 2.87
CA SER A 221 -4.62 -16.84 1.53
C SER A 221 -5.60 -15.72 1.21
N ALA A 222 -6.49 -15.35 2.15
CA ALA A 222 -7.40 -14.21 1.99
C ALA A 222 -6.62 -12.90 1.79
N TYR A 223 -5.57 -12.66 2.58
CA TYR A 223 -4.70 -11.51 2.42
C TYR A 223 -3.94 -11.50 1.08
N THR A 224 -3.55 -12.66 0.58
CA THR A 224 -2.91 -12.79 -0.74
C THR A 224 -3.86 -12.37 -1.87
N CYS A 225 -5.12 -12.82 -1.80
CA CYS A 225 -6.18 -12.40 -2.74
C CYS A 225 -6.46 -10.89 -2.63
N HIS A 226 -6.54 -10.36 -1.41
CA HIS A 226 -6.69 -8.92 -1.15
C HIS A 226 -5.55 -8.11 -1.77
N CYS A 227 -4.28 -8.53 -1.59
CA CYS A 227 -3.14 -7.80 -2.16
C CYS A 227 -3.13 -7.83 -3.70
N TRP A 228 -3.55 -8.93 -4.32
CA TRP A 228 -3.72 -8.99 -5.77
C TRP A 228 -4.67 -7.89 -6.25
N GLU A 229 -5.84 -7.80 -5.65
CA GLU A 229 -6.85 -6.80 -5.98
C GLU A 229 -6.37 -5.38 -5.68
N LEU A 230 -5.89 -5.13 -4.46
CA LEU A 230 -5.54 -3.80 -3.98
C LEU A 230 -4.38 -3.19 -4.75
N LEU A 231 -3.29 -3.94 -4.98
CA LEU A 231 -2.09 -3.40 -5.62
C LEU A 231 -2.29 -3.20 -7.13
N GLY A 232 -3.10 -4.05 -7.78
CA GLY A 232 -3.57 -3.83 -9.15
C GLY A 232 -4.48 -2.60 -9.26
N MET A 233 -5.43 -2.45 -8.34
CA MET A 233 -6.31 -1.29 -8.25
C MET A 233 -5.48 0.02 -8.08
N TRP A 234 -4.53 0.05 -7.16
CA TRP A 234 -3.69 1.23 -6.95
C TRP A 234 -2.85 1.61 -8.17
N ALA A 235 -2.36 0.61 -8.90
CA ALA A 235 -1.55 0.85 -10.09
C ALA A 235 -2.38 1.46 -11.23
N TRP A 236 -3.65 1.07 -11.40
CA TRP A 236 -4.41 1.35 -12.60
C TRP A 236 -5.59 2.31 -12.43
N THR A 237 -6.11 2.52 -11.21
CA THR A 237 -7.25 3.43 -10.99
C THR A 237 -6.97 4.86 -11.42
N PRO A 238 -5.77 5.46 -11.20
CA PRO A 238 -5.48 6.80 -11.72
C PRO A 238 -5.60 6.86 -13.25
N ALA A 239 -5.08 5.85 -13.96
CA ALA A 239 -5.16 5.76 -15.41
C ALA A 239 -6.59 5.57 -15.92
N PHE A 240 -7.40 4.75 -15.24
CA PHE A 240 -8.82 4.56 -15.57
C PHE A 240 -9.61 5.87 -15.42
N LEU A 241 -9.46 6.58 -14.30
CA LEU A 241 -10.15 7.86 -14.09
C LEU A 241 -9.68 8.93 -15.06
N THR A 242 -8.38 8.95 -15.38
CA THR A 242 -7.86 9.83 -16.44
C THR A 242 -8.53 9.52 -17.80
N ALA A 243 -8.65 8.24 -18.17
CA ALA A 243 -9.34 7.85 -19.39
C ALA A 243 -10.82 8.26 -19.40
N CYS A 244 -11.50 8.11 -18.26
CA CYS A 244 -12.87 8.60 -18.08
C CYS A 244 -13.01 10.12 -18.27
N LEU A 245 -12.04 10.91 -17.80
CA LEU A 245 -12.02 12.36 -17.92
C LEU A 245 -11.70 12.79 -19.38
N VAL A 246 -10.72 12.15 -20.01
CA VAL A 246 -10.37 12.39 -21.43
C VAL A 246 -11.56 12.10 -22.33
N GLN A 247 -12.29 11.01 -22.10
CA GLN A 247 -13.51 10.72 -22.86
C GLN A 247 -14.59 11.81 -22.73
N ARG A 248 -14.53 12.61 -21.65
CA ARG A 248 -15.44 13.73 -21.38
C ARG A 248 -14.93 15.09 -21.84
N GLY A 249 -13.76 15.11 -22.52
CA GLY A 249 -13.20 16.31 -23.14
C GLY A 249 -12.10 17.01 -22.34
N GLU A 250 -11.66 16.44 -21.22
CA GLU A 250 -10.53 17.01 -20.46
C GLU A 250 -9.20 16.82 -21.20
N ALA A 251 -8.29 17.79 -21.09
CA ALA A 251 -6.96 17.69 -21.67
C ALA A 251 -6.09 16.63 -20.97
N GLY A 252 -5.18 15.98 -21.71
CA GLY A 252 -4.43 14.82 -21.23
C GLY A 252 -3.68 15.04 -19.91
N LEU A 253 -2.94 16.15 -19.75
CA LEU A 253 -2.23 16.46 -18.50
C LEU A 253 -3.17 16.89 -17.37
N ASP A 254 -4.19 17.70 -17.69
CA ASP A 254 -5.21 18.13 -16.74
C ASP A 254 -6.05 16.93 -16.25
N ALA A 255 -6.45 16.06 -17.19
CA ALA A 255 -7.15 14.83 -16.86
C ALA A 255 -6.31 13.91 -15.95
N ALA A 256 -5.00 13.79 -16.17
CA ALA A 256 -4.11 13.02 -15.31
C ALA A 256 -3.99 13.64 -13.91
N GLY A 257 -3.88 14.97 -13.83
CA GLY A 257 -3.87 15.70 -12.57
C GLY A 257 -5.16 15.52 -11.78
N LEU A 258 -6.31 15.70 -12.44
CA LEU A 258 -7.63 15.48 -11.83
C LEU A 258 -7.82 14.01 -11.41
N GLY A 259 -7.41 13.05 -12.24
CA GLY A 259 -7.46 11.63 -11.92
C GLY A 259 -6.66 11.30 -10.65
N ALA A 260 -5.49 11.90 -10.47
CA ALA A 260 -4.69 11.76 -9.26
C ALA A 260 -5.41 12.31 -8.02
N TYR A 261 -6.02 13.50 -8.09
CA TYR A 261 -6.82 14.05 -6.98
C TYR A 261 -8.01 13.16 -6.60
N LEU A 262 -8.71 12.62 -7.60
CA LEU A 262 -9.84 11.73 -7.35
C LEU A 262 -9.41 10.46 -6.64
N VAL A 263 -8.28 9.86 -7.03
CA VAL A 263 -7.73 8.69 -6.33
C VAL A 263 -7.21 9.06 -4.94
N ALA A 264 -6.65 10.26 -4.75
CA ALA A 264 -6.30 10.73 -3.40
C ALA A 264 -7.52 10.75 -2.47
N SER A 265 -8.67 11.18 -2.97
CA SER A 265 -9.93 11.16 -2.20
C SER A 265 -10.43 9.73 -1.90
N PHE A 266 -10.21 8.77 -2.80
CA PHE A 266 -10.48 7.35 -2.55
C PHE A 266 -9.60 6.79 -1.42
N HIS A 267 -8.32 7.18 -1.37
CA HIS A 267 -7.44 6.80 -0.26
C HIS A 267 -7.91 7.39 1.08
N MET A 268 -8.48 8.60 1.09
CA MET A 268 -9.09 9.16 2.30
C MET A 268 -10.28 8.33 2.78
N ALA A 269 -11.16 7.88 1.86
CA ALA A 269 -12.24 6.95 2.20
C ALA A 269 -11.70 5.62 2.75
N GLY A 270 -10.60 5.11 2.19
CA GLY A 270 -9.92 3.91 2.69
C GLY A 270 -9.32 4.06 4.08
N ILE A 271 -8.80 5.25 4.43
CA ILE A 271 -8.36 5.54 5.81
C ILE A 271 -9.55 5.45 6.77
N ALA A 272 -10.69 6.06 6.43
CA ALA A 272 -11.91 5.98 7.22
C ALA A 272 -12.42 4.53 7.35
N ALA A 273 -12.35 3.74 6.27
CA ALA A 273 -12.69 2.32 6.27
C ALA A 273 -11.80 1.52 7.23
N SER A 274 -10.49 1.76 7.21
CA SER A 274 -9.54 1.04 8.07
C SER A 274 -9.85 1.20 9.54
N PHE A 275 -10.23 2.40 9.99
CA PHE A 275 -10.61 2.64 11.37
C PHE A 275 -11.98 2.05 11.70
N SER A 276 -13.00 2.32 10.86
CA SER A 276 -14.38 1.91 11.14
C SER A 276 -14.56 0.39 11.06
N MET A 277 -13.93 -0.27 10.07
CA MET A 277 -14.09 -1.72 9.88
C MET A 277 -13.29 -2.53 10.91
N GLY A 278 -12.14 -2.03 11.36
CA GLY A 278 -11.44 -2.60 12.51
C GLY A 278 -12.34 -2.64 13.75
N TRP A 279 -12.94 -1.49 14.11
CA TRP A 279 -13.87 -1.39 15.23
C TRP A 279 -15.15 -2.22 15.04
N LEU A 280 -15.73 -2.23 13.82
CA LEU A 280 -16.92 -3.01 13.52
C LEU A 280 -16.65 -4.51 13.66
N SER A 281 -15.48 -4.97 13.25
CA SER A 281 -15.09 -6.38 13.33
C SER A 281 -14.88 -6.87 14.75
N ASP A 282 -14.57 -5.97 15.70
CA ASP A 282 -14.55 -6.30 17.14
C ASP A 282 -15.95 -6.65 17.68
N ARG A 283 -17.00 -6.11 17.07
CA ARG A 283 -18.40 -6.28 17.51
C ARG A 283 -19.13 -7.38 16.76
N LEU A 284 -18.94 -7.47 15.43
CA LEU A 284 -19.68 -8.39 14.57
C LEU A 284 -18.92 -9.69 14.28
N GLY A 285 -17.67 -9.79 14.74
CA GLY A 285 -16.77 -10.90 14.44
C GLY A 285 -15.95 -10.68 13.16
N ARG A 286 -14.69 -11.14 13.18
CA ARG A 286 -13.71 -10.93 12.10
C ARG A 286 -14.16 -11.53 10.78
N THR A 287 -14.57 -12.80 10.80
CA THR A 287 -14.90 -13.56 9.59
C THR A 287 -16.08 -13.00 8.84
N GLY A 288 -17.14 -12.56 9.56
CA GLY A 288 -18.33 -11.94 8.94
C GLY A 288 -17.98 -10.64 8.22
N VAL A 289 -17.19 -9.77 8.88
CA VAL A 289 -16.78 -8.49 8.30
C VAL A 289 -15.85 -8.71 7.10
N ILE A 290 -14.89 -9.64 7.17
CA ILE A 290 -14.02 -9.98 6.01
C ILE A 290 -14.85 -10.46 4.82
N MET A 291 -15.83 -11.36 5.05
CA MET A 291 -16.70 -11.86 3.96
C MET A 291 -17.46 -10.75 3.27
N VAL A 292 -18.06 -9.84 4.02
CA VAL A 292 -18.81 -8.71 3.47
C VAL A 292 -17.91 -7.76 2.69
N LEU A 293 -16.78 -7.36 3.28
CA LEU A 293 -15.83 -6.45 2.64
C LEU A 293 -15.25 -7.05 1.36
N ALA A 294 -14.74 -8.28 1.40
CA ALA A 294 -14.19 -8.95 0.24
C ALA A 294 -15.27 -9.21 -0.82
N GLY A 295 -16.48 -9.60 -0.42
CA GLY A 295 -17.58 -9.84 -1.35
C GLY A 295 -18.02 -8.60 -2.10
N ILE A 296 -18.23 -7.48 -1.39
CA ILE A 296 -18.63 -6.21 -2.02
C ILE A 296 -17.46 -5.64 -2.84
N SER A 297 -16.21 -5.72 -2.36
CA SER A 297 -15.03 -5.32 -3.13
C SER A 297 -14.93 -6.07 -4.44
N THR A 298 -15.11 -7.41 -4.42
CA THR A 298 -15.15 -8.25 -5.61
C THR A 298 -16.22 -7.76 -6.59
N LEU A 299 -17.46 -7.54 -6.14
CA LEU A 299 -18.55 -7.06 -7.01
C LEU A 299 -18.24 -5.68 -7.59
N CYS A 300 -17.66 -4.78 -6.79
CA CYS A 300 -17.21 -3.47 -7.28
C CYS A 300 -16.14 -3.63 -8.37
N SER A 301 -15.15 -4.49 -8.16
CA SER A 301 -14.09 -4.77 -9.14
C SER A 301 -14.67 -5.30 -10.45
N LEU A 302 -15.60 -6.24 -10.39
CA LEU A 302 -16.28 -6.79 -11.57
C LEU A 302 -17.06 -5.73 -12.36
N ALA A 303 -17.57 -4.68 -11.70
CA ALA A 303 -18.38 -3.63 -12.31
C ALA A 303 -17.58 -2.38 -12.74
N PHE A 304 -16.49 -2.05 -12.02
CA PHE A 304 -15.84 -0.74 -12.10
C PHE A 304 -15.30 -0.42 -13.50
N GLY A 305 -14.67 -1.37 -14.17
CA GLY A 305 -14.12 -1.14 -15.51
C GLY A 305 -15.20 -0.94 -16.60
N TRP A 306 -16.42 -1.46 -16.38
CA TRP A 306 -17.56 -1.27 -17.29
C TRP A 306 -18.27 0.07 -17.07
N SER A 307 -17.99 0.75 -15.96
CA SER A 307 -18.65 2.01 -15.61
C SER A 307 -18.16 3.23 -16.41
N MET A 308 -17.17 3.09 -17.29
CA MET A 308 -16.54 4.20 -18.01
C MET A 308 -17.54 5.10 -18.74
N ALA A 309 -18.57 4.50 -19.35
CA ALA A 309 -19.62 5.20 -20.05
C ALA A 309 -20.76 5.74 -19.16
N TRP A 310 -20.76 5.41 -17.86
CA TRP A 310 -21.81 5.86 -16.93
C TRP A 310 -21.69 7.35 -16.61
N PRO A 311 -22.76 7.99 -16.10
CA PRO A 311 -22.64 9.33 -15.51
C PRO A 311 -21.48 9.39 -14.51
N PHE A 312 -20.64 10.41 -14.60
CA PHE A 312 -19.36 10.44 -13.86
C PHE A 312 -19.54 10.33 -12.34
N TRP A 313 -20.62 10.90 -11.80
CA TRP A 313 -20.93 10.77 -10.38
C TRP A 313 -21.19 9.32 -9.94
N LEU A 314 -21.74 8.46 -10.80
CA LEU A 314 -21.90 7.04 -10.53
C LEU A 314 -20.56 6.30 -10.56
N VAL A 315 -19.68 6.65 -11.50
CA VAL A 315 -18.29 6.12 -11.52
C VAL A 315 -17.59 6.46 -10.21
N MET A 316 -17.72 7.70 -9.74
CA MET A 316 -17.15 8.15 -8.48
C MET A 316 -17.76 7.44 -7.27
N ALA A 317 -19.09 7.31 -7.21
CA ALA A 317 -19.76 6.60 -6.13
C ALA A 317 -19.33 5.14 -6.04
N LEU A 318 -19.23 4.45 -7.19
CA LEU A 318 -18.73 3.08 -7.26
C LEU A 318 -17.26 3.00 -6.85
N GLY A 319 -16.43 3.95 -7.28
CA GLY A 319 -15.02 4.05 -6.91
C GLY A 319 -14.80 4.27 -5.42
N TYR A 320 -15.59 5.14 -4.77
CA TYR A 320 -15.56 5.33 -3.32
C TYR A 320 -15.97 4.06 -2.57
N LEU A 321 -17.06 3.40 -3.01
CA LEU A 321 -17.49 2.14 -2.42
C LEU A 321 -16.41 1.08 -2.57
N TYR A 322 -15.82 0.96 -3.76
CA TYR A 322 -14.76 0.01 -4.04
C TYR A 322 -13.53 0.25 -3.15
N ALA A 323 -13.03 1.49 -3.10
CA ALA A 323 -11.88 1.84 -2.26
C ALA A 323 -12.16 1.62 -0.77
N PHE A 324 -13.37 1.95 -0.29
CA PHE A 324 -13.77 1.73 1.10
C PHE A 324 -13.75 0.24 1.45
N MET A 325 -14.34 -0.60 0.60
CA MET A 325 -14.42 -2.04 0.84
C MET A 325 -13.05 -2.72 0.73
N ALA A 326 -12.28 -2.40 -0.33
CA ALA A 326 -10.96 -2.97 -0.57
C ALA A 326 -9.90 -2.58 0.47
N LEU A 327 -9.99 -1.40 1.08
CA LEU A 327 -9.03 -0.96 2.11
C LEU A 327 -9.47 -1.31 3.53
N GLY A 328 -10.77 -1.59 3.74
CA GLY A 328 -11.35 -1.89 5.04
C GLY A 328 -11.00 -3.27 5.60
N ASP A 329 -10.69 -4.25 4.76
CA ASP A 329 -10.44 -5.63 5.17
C ASP A 329 -9.00 -5.87 5.68
N SER A 330 -8.02 -5.09 5.21
CA SER A 330 -6.60 -5.25 5.57
C SER A 330 -6.33 -5.20 7.08
N PRO A 331 -6.85 -4.21 7.86
CA PRO A 331 -6.70 -4.21 9.30
C PRO A 331 -7.43 -5.39 9.96
N VAL A 332 -8.59 -5.78 9.47
CA VAL A 332 -9.36 -6.91 10.03
C VAL A 332 -8.62 -8.22 9.84
N LEU A 333 -8.08 -8.48 8.64
CA LEU A 333 -7.23 -9.64 8.33
C LEU A 333 -5.96 -9.66 9.20
N SER A 334 -5.40 -8.48 9.47
CA SER A 334 -4.20 -8.37 10.30
C SER A 334 -4.49 -8.72 11.76
N VAL A 335 -5.55 -8.21 12.32
CA VAL A 335 -5.95 -8.52 13.70
C VAL A 335 -6.36 -9.98 13.81
N ALA A 336 -7.17 -10.51 12.89
CA ALA A 336 -7.56 -11.92 12.88
C ALA A 336 -6.34 -12.87 12.89
N LEU A 337 -5.26 -12.51 12.18
CA LEU A 337 -4.03 -13.30 12.19
C LEU A 337 -3.36 -13.30 13.57
N THR A 338 -3.42 -12.20 14.32
CA THR A 338 -2.86 -12.14 15.67
C THR A 338 -3.65 -12.98 16.68
N GLU A 339 -4.90 -13.29 16.40
CA GLU A 339 -5.78 -14.08 17.27
C GLU A 339 -5.58 -15.60 17.10
N VAL A 340 -5.00 -16.03 15.96
CA VAL A 340 -4.84 -17.47 15.64
C VAL A 340 -3.40 -17.95 15.66
N VAL A 341 -2.43 -17.05 15.79
CA VAL A 341 -0.99 -17.36 15.83
C VAL A 341 -0.42 -16.93 17.18
N THR A 342 0.38 -17.81 17.79
CA THR A 342 1.05 -17.52 19.07
C THR A 342 1.93 -16.28 18.95
N PRO A 343 1.98 -15.39 19.96
CA PRO A 343 2.73 -14.12 19.88
C PRO A 343 4.19 -14.26 19.45
N SER A 344 4.88 -15.34 19.85
CA SER A 344 6.26 -15.63 19.49
C SER A 344 6.49 -15.89 17.99
N TYR A 345 5.43 -16.25 17.23
CA TYR A 345 5.50 -16.55 15.79
C TYR A 345 4.82 -15.50 14.90
N LEU A 346 4.24 -14.46 15.48
CA LEU A 346 3.54 -13.42 14.74
C LEU A 346 4.45 -12.75 13.69
N GLY A 347 5.72 -12.48 14.03
CA GLY A 347 6.66 -11.90 13.07
C GLY A 347 6.84 -12.78 11.83
N SER A 348 6.97 -14.09 12.02
CA SER A 348 7.10 -15.05 10.92
C SER A 348 5.81 -15.21 10.11
N ALA A 349 4.64 -15.19 10.78
CA ALA A 349 3.35 -15.26 10.11
C ALA A 349 3.10 -14.01 9.24
N PHE A 350 3.39 -12.82 9.77
CA PHE A 350 3.34 -11.56 9.00
C PHE A 350 4.37 -11.56 7.87
N GLY A 351 5.55 -12.14 8.06
CA GLY A 351 6.57 -12.27 7.02
C GLY A 351 6.08 -13.08 5.83
N ILE A 352 5.54 -14.31 6.05
CA ILE A 352 4.95 -15.14 4.99
C ILE A 352 3.75 -14.44 4.33
N ARG A 353 2.85 -13.87 5.16
CA ARG A 353 1.70 -13.13 4.65
C ARG A 353 2.14 -12.01 3.70
N SER A 354 3.14 -11.22 4.10
CA SER A 354 3.65 -10.13 3.28
C SER A 354 4.33 -10.64 2.01
N MET A 355 5.12 -11.69 2.11
CA MET A 355 5.79 -12.29 0.95
C MET A 355 4.78 -12.77 -0.09
N LEU A 356 3.77 -13.54 0.32
CA LEU A 356 2.74 -14.04 -0.60
C LEU A 356 1.84 -12.91 -1.11
N GLY A 357 1.45 -11.97 -0.23
CA GLY A 357 0.62 -10.83 -0.60
C GLY A 357 1.32 -9.91 -1.60
N PHE A 358 2.52 -9.42 -1.31
CA PHE A 358 3.27 -8.57 -2.24
C PHE A 358 3.70 -9.31 -3.49
N GLY A 359 3.98 -10.63 -3.39
CA GLY A 359 4.24 -11.47 -4.56
C GLY A 359 3.05 -11.53 -5.52
N ALA A 360 1.85 -11.80 -5.01
CA ALA A 360 0.62 -11.76 -5.80
C ALA A 360 0.34 -10.35 -6.36
N GLY A 361 0.46 -9.34 -5.49
CA GLY A 361 0.30 -7.93 -5.88
C GLY A 361 1.32 -7.42 -6.88
N ALA A 362 2.48 -8.06 -6.97
CA ALA A 362 3.47 -7.75 -8.01
C ALA A 362 3.07 -8.33 -9.39
N VAL A 363 2.32 -9.42 -9.42
CA VAL A 363 1.85 -10.01 -10.68
C VAL A 363 0.63 -9.26 -11.22
N SER A 364 -0.27 -8.79 -10.36
CA SER A 364 -1.56 -8.25 -10.76
C SER A 364 -1.49 -7.04 -11.70
N PRO A 365 -0.59 -6.03 -11.56
CA PRO A 365 -0.52 -4.91 -12.50
C PRO A 365 -0.10 -5.30 -13.91
N VAL A 366 0.77 -6.31 -14.05
CA VAL A 366 1.17 -6.84 -15.38
C VAL A 366 0.02 -7.58 -16.03
N VAL A 367 -0.66 -8.44 -15.27
CA VAL A 367 -1.83 -9.20 -15.79
C VAL A 367 -2.93 -8.23 -16.22
N PHE A 368 -3.23 -7.22 -15.41
CA PHE A 368 -4.18 -6.17 -15.76
C PHE A 368 -3.79 -5.48 -17.07
N GLY A 369 -2.53 -5.05 -17.18
CA GLY A 369 -2.01 -4.39 -18.37
C GLY A 369 -2.07 -5.28 -19.61
N ALA A 370 -1.69 -6.56 -19.50
CA ALA A 370 -1.76 -7.51 -20.61
C ALA A 370 -3.21 -7.73 -21.10
N ILE A 371 -4.18 -7.79 -20.19
CA ILE A 371 -5.59 -7.88 -20.54
C ILE A 371 -6.05 -6.58 -21.21
N LEU A 372 -5.60 -5.44 -20.71
CA LEU A 372 -5.94 -4.14 -21.28
C LEU A 372 -5.40 -4.00 -22.71
N ASP A 373 -4.14 -4.43 -22.99
CA ASP A 373 -3.57 -4.49 -24.33
C ASP A 373 -4.37 -5.43 -25.25
N TRP A 374 -4.74 -6.60 -24.74
CA TRP A 374 -5.51 -7.58 -25.50
C TRP A 374 -6.93 -7.10 -25.85
N THR A 375 -7.59 -6.38 -24.95
CA THR A 375 -8.96 -5.88 -25.17
C THR A 375 -9.02 -4.56 -25.93
N ASN A 376 -7.88 -3.90 -26.18
CA ASN A 376 -7.79 -2.63 -26.93
C ASN A 376 -6.69 -2.68 -28.02
N PRO A 377 -6.73 -3.65 -28.96
CA PRO A 377 -5.68 -3.80 -29.96
C PRO A 377 -5.58 -2.57 -30.88
N GLY A 378 -4.37 -2.02 -31.00
CA GLY A 378 -4.09 -0.88 -31.90
C GLY A 378 -4.64 0.48 -31.45
N HIS A 379 -5.20 0.60 -30.24
CA HIS A 379 -5.75 1.86 -29.75
C HIS A 379 -4.73 2.59 -28.87
N GLN A 380 -4.56 3.90 -29.13
CA GLN A 380 -3.76 4.78 -28.28
C GLN A 380 -4.49 5.21 -27.00
N ILE A 381 -5.82 5.07 -26.98
CA ILE A 381 -6.68 5.39 -25.84
C ILE A 381 -7.45 4.13 -25.50
N TYR A 382 -7.28 3.64 -24.29
CA TYR A 382 -7.99 2.46 -23.79
C TYR A 382 -9.45 2.81 -23.47
N THR A 383 -10.38 2.12 -24.10
CA THR A 383 -11.83 2.28 -23.89
C THR A 383 -12.46 1.05 -23.25
N SER A 384 -11.83 -0.11 -23.38
CA SER A 384 -12.31 -1.39 -22.83
C SER A 384 -11.52 -1.77 -21.58
N TRP A 385 -12.01 -1.40 -20.39
CA TRP A 385 -11.38 -1.63 -19.10
C TRP A 385 -12.01 -2.79 -18.32
N GLY A 386 -13.18 -3.25 -18.73
CA GLY A 386 -14.00 -4.19 -17.97
C GLY A 386 -13.25 -5.47 -17.60
N TRP A 387 -12.70 -6.18 -18.58
CA TRP A 387 -12.00 -7.44 -18.34
C TRP A 387 -10.73 -7.29 -17.49
N ALA A 388 -10.05 -6.16 -17.61
CA ALA A 388 -8.88 -5.88 -16.79
C ALA A 388 -9.26 -5.77 -15.31
N PHE A 389 -10.33 -5.03 -14.97
CA PHE A 389 -10.86 -4.97 -13.60
C PHE A 389 -11.46 -6.30 -13.12
N VAL A 390 -12.11 -7.06 -14.00
CA VAL A 390 -12.59 -8.43 -13.67
C VAL A 390 -11.43 -9.30 -13.19
N SER A 391 -10.24 -9.20 -13.80
CA SER A 391 -9.07 -9.97 -13.37
C SER A 391 -8.60 -9.64 -11.95
N LEU A 392 -8.86 -8.43 -11.45
CA LEU A 392 -8.58 -8.06 -10.07
C LEU A 392 -9.61 -8.67 -9.10
N GLY A 393 -10.88 -8.74 -9.50
CA GLY A 393 -11.95 -9.24 -8.65
C GLY A 393 -11.97 -10.77 -8.51
N ILE A 394 -11.54 -11.53 -9.51
CA ILE A 394 -11.62 -13.00 -9.48
C ILE A 394 -11.00 -13.61 -8.22
N PRO A 395 -9.78 -13.25 -7.77
CA PRO A 395 -9.22 -13.81 -6.53
C PRO A 395 -10.02 -13.43 -5.27
N GLY A 396 -10.83 -12.38 -5.31
CA GLY A 396 -11.68 -11.98 -4.19
C GLY A 396 -12.70 -13.07 -3.80
N PHE A 397 -13.17 -13.88 -4.75
CA PHE A 397 -13.98 -15.08 -4.43
C PHE A 397 -13.19 -16.05 -3.55
N GLY A 398 -11.87 -16.17 -3.75
CA GLY A 398 -10.97 -16.95 -2.90
C GLY A 398 -10.87 -16.37 -1.48
N ALA A 399 -10.87 -15.04 -1.33
CA ALA A 399 -10.88 -14.38 -0.03
C ALA A 399 -12.21 -14.65 0.71
N VAL A 400 -13.35 -14.52 0.03
CA VAL A 400 -14.68 -14.84 0.59
C VAL A 400 -14.76 -16.32 1.00
N TRP A 401 -14.30 -17.22 0.14
CA TRP A 401 -14.26 -18.65 0.47
C TRP A 401 -13.37 -18.95 1.68
N ALA A 402 -12.19 -18.34 1.77
CA ALA A 402 -11.29 -18.53 2.88
C ALA A 402 -11.90 -18.02 4.20
N ALA A 403 -12.55 -16.86 4.19
CA ALA A 403 -13.27 -16.31 5.33
C ALA A 403 -14.47 -17.19 5.75
N HIS A 404 -15.23 -17.71 4.78
CA HIS A 404 -16.31 -18.66 5.05
C HIS A 404 -15.79 -19.97 5.66
N ARG A 405 -14.69 -20.53 5.15
CA ARG A 405 -14.07 -21.71 5.77
C ARG A 405 -13.54 -21.43 7.17
N LEU A 406 -13.02 -20.23 7.40
CA LEU A 406 -12.56 -19.81 8.73
C LEU A 406 -13.73 -19.73 9.74
N SER A 407 -14.89 -19.22 9.32
CA SER A 407 -16.07 -19.16 10.20
C SER A 407 -16.56 -20.55 10.63
N GLN A 408 -16.41 -21.56 9.76
CA GLN A 408 -16.75 -22.96 10.08
C GLN A 408 -15.82 -23.57 11.14
N LEU A 409 -14.62 -23.01 11.34
CA LEU A 409 -13.68 -23.46 12.36
C LEU A 409 -13.93 -22.84 13.75
N HIS A 410 -15.06 -22.10 13.92
CA HIS A 410 -15.45 -21.42 15.16
C HIS A 410 -14.39 -20.42 15.67
N VAL A 411 -13.54 -19.91 14.78
CA VAL A 411 -12.66 -18.77 15.05
C VAL A 411 -13.52 -17.50 14.95
N ARG A 412 -13.77 -16.88 16.10
CA ARG A 412 -14.61 -15.65 16.20
C ARG A 412 -13.93 -14.42 15.63
#